data_cb0e441b49ff0d7b668f74a6d2dc76dd
#
_entry.id   cb0e441b49ff0d7b668f74a6d2dc76dd
#
_cell.length_a   1.000
_cell.length_b   1.000
_cell.length_c   1.000
_cell.angle_alpha   90.00
_cell.angle_beta   90.00
_cell.angle_gamma   90.00
#
_symmetry.space_group_name_H-M   'P 1'
#
loop_
_entity.id
_entity.type
_entity.pdbx_description
1 polymer ?
#
loop_
_entity_poly.entity_id
_entity_poly.type
_entity_poly.pdbx_seq_one_letter_code
_entity_poly.pdbx_strand_id
1 'polypeptide(L)'
;KSSAASDVYKRQVYRLTIPNREIREVYVLQIKEWFDRAVLKEAEPTKNLLKAIKEGNAGEIEERLTKILGNTISIFDTKGRNEEKEIFYHGLLLGLLRSDPNWLVQSNAESGDGFADILAEPEDPDAGIVIELKYSQTFSGLQNACERALAQIREKRYDERLRNEGRNNILAYGVAFCKKRCKVAVQRL
;
A
#
# COMPACT_ATOMS: atom_id res chain seq x y z
N LYS A 1 -38.41 26.66 -38.46
CA LYS A 1 -36.96 26.60 -38.13
C LYS A 1 -36.84 26.01 -36.74
N SER A 2 -36.44 24.74 -36.70
CA SER A 2 -36.23 24.01 -35.47
C SER A 2 -34.87 24.41 -34.91
N SER A 3 -34.84 24.94 -33.72
CA SER A 3 -33.62 25.17 -32.91
C SER A 3 -33.36 23.90 -32.10
N ALA A 4 -32.36 23.11 -32.52
CA ALA A 4 -31.87 22.03 -31.73
C ALA A 4 -31.06 22.61 -30.55
N ALA A 5 -31.63 22.56 -29.35
CA ALA A 5 -30.92 22.83 -28.12
C ALA A 5 -29.93 21.69 -27.91
N SER A 6 -28.64 22.00 -27.94
CA SER A 6 -27.60 21.07 -27.56
C SER A 6 -27.68 20.85 -26.03
N ASP A 7 -28.14 19.69 -25.62
CA ASP A 7 -28.04 19.24 -24.23
C ASP A 7 -26.58 19.06 -23.88
N VAL A 8 -26.02 20.10 -23.27
CA VAL A 8 -24.74 20.01 -22.58
C VAL A 8 -24.97 19.16 -21.33
N TYR A 9 -24.62 17.89 -21.37
CA TYR A 9 -24.59 17.04 -20.20
C TYR A 9 -23.61 17.65 -19.20
N LYS A 10 -24.12 18.46 -18.27
CA LYS A 10 -23.37 18.86 -17.08
C LYS A 10 -23.09 17.59 -16.29
N ARG A 11 -21.83 17.17 -16.22
CA ARG A 11 -21.40 16.13 -15.30
C ARG A 11 -21.74 16.57 -13.88
N GLN A 12 -22.84 16.05 -13.35
CA GLN A 12 -23.17 16.24 -11.94
C GLN A 12 -22.21 15.37 -11.14
N VAL A 13 -21.41 16.00 -10.28
CA VAL A 13 -20.56 15.30 -9.33
C VAL A 13 -21.39 15.05 -8.09
N TYR A 14 -21.69 13.78 -7.82
CA TYR A 14 -22.38 13.36 -6.61
C TYR A 14 -21.35 13.00 -5.54
N ARG A 15 -21.51 13.55 -4.33
CA ARG A 15 -20.79 13.12 -3.16
C ARG A 15 -21.59 12.01 -2.48
N LEU A 16 -21.09 10.79 -2.55
CA LEU A 16 -21.68 9.66 -1.83
C LEU A 16 -21.11 9.61 -0.41
N THR A 17 -22.00 9.42 0.56
CA THR A 17 -21.62 9.26 1.97
C THR A 17 -22.26 7.97 2.48
N ILE A 18 -21.49 7.17 3.21
CA ILE A 18 -22.00 5.94 3.87
C ILE A 18 -22.95 6.39 5.01
N PRO A 19 -24.24 6.04 4.97
CA PRO A 19 -25.25 6.66 5.84
C PRO A 19 -25.16 6.21 7.29
N ASN A 20 -24.70 4.99 7.55
CA ASN A 20 -24.64 4.43 8.90
C ASN A 20 -23.57 3.31 9.03
N ARG A 21 -23.39 2.81 10.27
CA ARG A 21 -22.40 1.78 10.59
C ARG A 21 -22.70 0.44 9.91
N GLU A 22 -23.97 0.05 9.84
CA GLU A 22 -24.39 -1.22 9.25
C GLU A 22 -24.06 -1.29 7.76
N ILE A 23 -24.39 -0.23 7.02
CA ILE A 23 -24.05 -0.13 5.60
C ILE A 23 -22.52 -0.09 5.40
N ARG A 24 -21.79 0.57 6.31
CA ARG A 24 -20.33 0.57 6.27
C ARG A 24 -19.77 -0.85 6.45
N GLU A 25 -20.31 -1.64 7.35
CA GLU A 25 -19.89 -3.03 7.58
C GLU A 25 -20.17 -3.90 6.36
N VAL A 26 -21.32 -3.75 5.70
CA VAL A 26 -21.63 -4.44 4.44
C VAL A 26 -20.59 -4.10 3.36
N TYR A 27 -20.25 -2.82 3.18
CA TYR A 27 -19.23 -2.42 2.21
C TYR A 27 -17.84 -2.98 2.57
N VAL A 28 -17.46 -2.97 3.84
CA VAL A 28 -16.18 -3.53 4.29
C VAL A 28 -16.10 -5.03 3.97
N LEU A 29 -17.17 -5.77 4.24
CA LEU A 29 -17.24 -7.21 3.92
C LEU A 29 -17.18 -7.46 2.41
N GLN A 30 -17.92 -6.70 1.60
CA GLN A 30 -17.90 -6.82 0.14
C GLN A 30 -16.53 -6.46 -0.45
N ILE A 31 -15.88 -5.41 0.06
CA ILE A 31 -14.53 -5.02 -0.37
C ILE A 31 -13.54 -6.11 0.02
N LYS A 32 -13.64 -6.68 1.22
CA LYS A 32 -12.81 -7.80 1.67
C LYS A 32 -12.99 -9.02 0.79
N GLU A 33 -14.22 -9.46 0.54
CA GLU A 33 -14.51 -10.58 -0.35
C GLU A 33 -14.03 -10.34 -1.79
N TRP A 34 -14.17 -9.11 -2.29
CA TRP A 34 -13.65 -8.74 -3.60
C TRP A 34 -12.12 -8.80 -3.61
N PHE A 35 -11.48 -8.27 -2.57
CA PHE A 35 -10.04 -8.30 -2.41
C PHE A 35 -9.52 -9.74 -2.35
N ASP A 36 -10.14 -10.58 -1.51
CA ASP A 36 -9.80 -11.99 -1.37
C ASP A 36 -9.93 -12.72 -2.72
N ARG A 37 -11.00 -12.45 -3.48
CA ARG A 37 -11.20 -13.04 -4.80
C ARG A 37 -10.29 -12.50 -5.89
N ALA A 38 -10.03 -11.20 -5.90
CA ALA A 38 -9.28 -10.54 -6.96
C ALA A 38 -7.76 -10.60 -6.76
N VAL A 39 -7.32 -10.54 -5.51
CA VAL A 39 -5.90 -10.43 -5.14
C VAL A 39 -5.36 -11.73 -4.56
N LEU A 40 -6.15 -12.43 -3.73
CA LEU A 40 -5.74 -13.64 -3.01
C LEU A 40 -6.19 -14.95 -3.67
N LYS A 41 -6.69 -14.89 -4.92
CA LYS A 41 -7.18 -16.07 -5.67
C LYS A 41 -6.23 -17.26 -5.69
N GLU A 42 -4.95 -17.01 -5.49
CA GLU A 42 -3.92 -18.03 -5.29
C GLU A 42 -3.17 -17.66 -4.01
N ALA A 43 -3.28 -18.46 -2.96
CA ALA A 43 -2.61 -18.23 -1.68
C ALA A 43 -1.07 -18.19 -1.80
N GLU A 44 -0.50 -18.91 -2.77
CA GLU A 44 0.93 -19.01 -3.02
C GLU A 44 1.62 -17.67 -3.39
N PRO A 45 1.10 -16.82 -4.30
CA PRO A 45 1.75 -15.57 -4.63
C PRO A 45 1.90 -14.63 -3.43
N THR A 46 0.90 -14.61 -2.55
CA THR A 46 0.90 -13.73 -1.36
C THR A 46 1.85 -14.25 -0.29
N LYS A 47 1.86 -15.56 -0.01
CA LYS A 47 2.83 -16.18 0.92
C LYS A 47 4.26 -15.91 0.49
N ASN A 48 4.54 -16.05 -0.79
CA ASN A 48 5.87 -15.81 -1.33
C ASN A 48 6.25 -14.31 -1.28
N LEU A 49 5.28 -13.40 -1.44
CA LEU A 49 5.51 -11.97 -1.23
C LEU A 49 5.88 -11.67 0.24
N LEU A 50 5.12 -12.20 1.19
CA LEU A 50 5.41 -12.03 2.62
C LEU A 50 6.76 -12.62 3.01
N LYS A 51 7.12 -13.78 2.45
CA LYS A 51 8.45 -14.37 2.61
C LYS A 51 9.55 -13.45 2.09
N ALA A 52 9.40 -12.93 0.87
CA ALA A 52 10.35 -12.00 0.28
C ALA A 52 10.51 -10.71 1.13
N ILE A 53 9.42 -10.25 1.74
CA ILE A 53 9.45 -9.09 2.66
C ILE A 53 10.19 -9.47 3.96
N LYS A 54 9.98 -10.63 4.54
CA LYS A 54 10.74 -11.09 5.73
C LYS A 54 12.25 -11.20 5.45
N GLU A 55 12.61 -11.62 4.24
CA GLU A 55 13.99 -11.86 3.84
C GLU A 55 14.74 -10.62 3.33
N GLY A 56 14.02 -9.50 3.10
CA GLY A 56 14.65 -8.30 2.55
C GLY A 56 14.92 -8.39 1.04
N ASN A 57 14.24 -9.27 0.31
CA ASN A 57 14.46 -9.48 -1.12
C ASN A 57 13.67 -8.47 -1.97
N ALA A 58 14.24 -7.27 -2.13
CA ALA A 58 13.61 -6.18 -2.88
C ALA A 58 13.23 -6.56 -4.32
N GLY A 59 14.09 -7.30 -5.03
CA GLY A 59 13.83 -7.71 -6.42
C GLY A 59 12.61 -8.62 -6.54
N GLU A 60 12.48 -9.59 -5.67
CA GLU A 60 11.33 -10.50 -5.64
C GLU A 60 10.04 -9.78 -5.23
N ILE A 61 10.13 -8.83 -4.28
CA ILE A 61 9.00 -8.00 -3.90
C ILE A 61 8.51 -7.17 -5.10
N GLU A 62 9.42 -6.52 -5.83
CA GLU A 62 9.10 -5.74 -7.04
C GLU A 62 8.39 -6.59 -8.09
N GLU A 63 8.93 -7.77 -8.40
CA GLU A 63 8.36 -8.68 -9.40
C GLU A 63 6.94 -9.11 -9.01
N ARG A 64 6.75 -9.56 -7.76
CA ARG A 64 5.46 -10.04 -7.28
C ARG A 64 4.42 -8.94 -7.19
N LEU A 65 4.77 -7.78 -6.64
CA LEU A 65 3.87 -6.63 -6.61
C LEU A 65 3.51 -6.16 -8.02
N THR A 66 4.47 -6.09 -8.94
CA THR A 66 4.19 -5.72 -10.34
C THR A 66 3.24 -6.72 -11.00
N LYS A 67 3.39 -8.03 -10.75
CA LYS A 67 2.48 -9.05 -11.26
C LYS A 67 1.07 -8.90 -10.68
N ILE A 68 0.94 -8.69 -9.36
CA ILE A 68 -0.34 -8.42 -8.70
C ILE A 68 -1.00 -7.18 -9.30
N LEU A 69 -0.27 -6.06 -9.40
CA LEU A 69 -0.76 -4.82 -9.99
C LEU A 69 -1.21 -5.02 -11.46
N GLY A 70 -0.44 -5.80 -12.23
CA GLY A 70 -0.77 -6.13 -13.61
C GLY A 70 -2.12 -6.81 -13.78
N ASN A 71 -2.41 -7.75 -12.87
CA ASN A 71 -3.59 -8.62 -12.93
C ASN A 71 -4.84 -8.00 -12.27
N THR A 72 -4.66 -7.10 -11.29
CA THR A 72 -5.77 -6.63 -10.46
C THR A 72 -6.19 -5.20 -10.73
N ILE A 73 -5.33 -4.37 -11.30
CA ILE A 73 -5.58 -2.94 -11.44
C ILE A 73 -5.82 -2.56 -12.90
N SER A 74 -6.91 -1.85 -13.16
CA SER A 74 -7.08 -1.10 -14.40
C SER A 74 -6.26 0.20 -14.35
N ILE A 75 -5.71 0.64 -15.49
CA ILE A 75 -5.06 1.97 -15.60
C ILE A 75 -6.05 3.09 -15.24
N PHE A 76 -7.35 2.84 -15.38
CA PHE A 76 -8.40 3.79 -15.02
C PHE A 76 -8.59 3.95 -13.51
N ASP A 77 -8.23 2.94 -12.71
CA ASP A 77 -8.33 2.97 -11.24
C ASP A 77 -7.26 3.87 -10.62
N THR A 78 -6.23 4.19 -11.38
CA THR A 78 -5.15 5.10 -10.97
C THR A 78 -5.34 6.54 -11.45
N LYS A 79 -6.56 6.94 -11.85
CA LYS A 79 -6.91 8.32 -12.13
C LYS A 79 -7.18 9.05 -10.82
N GLY A 80 -6.66 10.28 -10.69
CA GLY A 80 -6.83 11.09 -9.48
C GLY A 80 -5.56 11.87 -9.13
N ARG A 81 -5.60 12.60 -8.03
CA ARG A 81 -4.43 13.32 -7.49
C ARG A 81 -3.41 12.33 -6.93
N ASN A 82 -2.17 12.77 -6.75
CA ASN A 82 -1.09 11.90 -6.27
C ASN A 82 -1.40 11.31 -4.89
N GLU A 83 -1.98 12.11 -3.99
CA GLU A 83 -2.38 11.67 -2.65
C GLU A 83 -3.43 10.55 -2.69
N GLU A 84 -4.40 10.64 -3.61
CA GLU A 84 -5.43 9.61 -3.79
C GLU A 84 -4.82 8.30 -4.29
N LYS A 85 -3.77 8.39 -5.11
CA LYS A 85 -3.02 7.22 -5.59
C LYS A 85 -2.17 6.59 -4.49
N GLU A 86 -1.51 7.38 -3.66
CA GLU A 86 -0.77 6.85 -2.50
C GLU A 86 -1.71 6.10 -1.55
N ILE A 87 -2.88 6.67 -1.23
CA ILE A 87 -3.91 6.01 -0.41
C ILE A 87 -4.34 4.68 -1.02
N PHE A 88 -4.51 4.61 -2.34
CA PHE A 88 -4.88 3.37 -3.03
C PHE A 88 -3.81 2.28 -2.86
N TYR A 89 -2.53 2.58 -3.16
CA TYR A 89 -1.44 1.61 -3.02
C TYR A 89 -1.17 1.24 -1.57
N HIS A 90 -1.35 2.19 -0.65
CA HIS A 90 -1.29 1.93 0.79
C HIS A 90 -2.34 0.90 1.19
N GLY A 91 -3.60 1.10 0.81
CA GLY A 91 -4.68 0.16 1.10
C GLY A 91 -4.44 -1.23 0.50
N LEU A 92 -3.93 -1.30 -0.74
CA LEU A 92 -3.58 -2.55 -1.40
C LEU A 92 -2.49 -3.30 -0.62
N LEU A 93 -1.38 -2.62 -0.30
CA LEU A 93 -0.27 -3.25 0.40
C LEU A 93 -0.66 -3.66 1.83
N LEU A 94 -1.42 -2.83 2.53
CA LEU A 94 -1.97 -3.14 3.84
C LEU A 94 -2.83 -4.41 3.82
N GLY A 95 -3.69 -4.57 2.81
CA GLY A 95 -4.50 -5.77 2.62
C GLY A 95 -3.66 -7.02 2.35
N LEU A 96 -2.62 -6.91 1.52
CA LEU A 96 -1.68 -8.00 1.25
C LEU A 96 -0.94 -8.44 2.53
N LEU A 97 -0.44 -7.51 3.32
CA LEU A 97 0.27 -7.80 4.56
C LEU A 97 -0.65 -8.44 5.62
N ARG A 98 -1.90 -7.98 5.71
CA ARG A 98 -2.91 -8.52 6.65
C ARG A 98 -3.49 -9.87 6.22
N SER A 99 -3.10 -10.40 5.07
CA SER A 99 -3.55 -11.73 4.63
C SER A 99 -2.97 -12.87 5.48
N ASP A 100 -1.83 -12.65 6.13
CA ASP A 100 -1.29 -13.57 7.12
C ASP A 100 -1.78 -13.15 8.53
N PRO A 101 -2.58 -13.98 9.21
CA PRO A 101 -3.11 -13.65 10.53
C PRO A 101 -2.04 -13.57 11.62
N ASN A 102 -0.85 -14.10 11.36
CA ASN A 102 0.26 -14.08 12.31
C ASN A 102 1.08 -12.78 12.24
N TRP A 103 0.75 -11.89 11.32
CA TRP A 103 1.37 -10.57 11.24
C TRP A 103 0.49 -9.52 11.94
N LEU A 104 1.05 -8.83 12.92
CA LEU A 104 0.41 -7.62 13.43
C LEU A 104 0.77 -6.45 12.53
N VAL A 105 -0.20 -5.93 11.78
CA VAL A 105 0.03 -4.86 10.79
C VAL A 105 -0.78 -3.62 11.15
N GLN A 106 -0.09 -2.51 11.33
CA GLN A 106 -0.67 -1.23 11.70
C GLN A 106 -0.47 -0.22 10.56
N SER A 107 -1.51 0.54 10.27
CA SER A 107 -1.54 1.60 9.28
C SER A 107 -1.46 2.95 9.96
N ASN A 108 -0.69 3.89 9.42
CA ASN A 108 -0.47 5.23 9.97
C ASN A 108 -0.12 5.15 11.47
N ALA A 109 0.84 4.30 11.79
CA ALA A 109 1.24 4.05 13.16
C ALA A 109 2.14 5.17 13.67
N GLU A 110 1.80 5.74 14.82
CA GLU A 110 2.66 6.71 15.49
C GLU A 110 3.98 6.04 15.91
N SER A 111 5.10 6.60 15.44
CA SER A 111 6.43 6.10 15.74
C SER A 111 7.46 7.19 15.51
N GLY A 112 8.41 7.36 16.42
CA GLY A 112 9.40 8.43 16.35
C GLY A 112 8.77 9.81 16.25
N ASP A 113 9.21 10.60 15.27
CA ASP A 113 8.76 11.98 15.09
C ASP A 113 7.60 12.10 14.06
N GLY A 114 6.72 11.12 14.00
CA GLY A 114 5.57 11.16 13.09
C GLY A 114 4.79 9.87 12.99
N PHE A 115 4.26 9.61 11.78
CA PHE A 115 3.43 8.45 11.49
C PHE A 115 4.07 7.68 10.33
N ALA A 116 4.44 6.42 10.58
CA ALA A 116 4.84 5.50 9.52
C ALA A 116 3.62 5.04 8.72
N ASP A 117 3.72 4.95 7.41
CA ASP A 117 2.61 4.44 6.59
C ASP A 117 2.18 3.05 7.04
N ILE A 118 3.13 2.13 7.21
CA ILE A 118 2.87 0.78 7.72
C ILE A 118 3.99 0.35 8.66
N LEU A 119 3.61 -0.12 9.85
CA LEU A 119 4.43 -0.95 10.73
C LEU A 119 3.91 -2.37 10.71
N ALA A 120 4.80 -3.34 10.57
CA ALA A 120 4.43 -4.75 10.61
C ALA A 120 5.37 -5.54 11.51
N GLU A 121 4.76 -6.44 12.28
CA GLU A 121 5.39 -7.30 13.25
C GLU A 121 5.11 -8.75 12.84
N PRO A 122 6.08 -9.43 12.19
CA PRO A 122 5.97 -10.85 11.88
C PRO A 122 5.96 -11.72 13.15
N GLU A 123 5.73 -13.03 12.98
CA GLU A 123 5.77 -14.02 14.09
C GLU A 123 7.09 -14.04 14.87
N ASP A 124 8.22 -13.74 14.19
CA ASP A 124 9.52 -13.64 14.84
C ASP A 124 9.54 -12.42 15.77
N PRO A 125 9.70 -12.60 17.09
CA PRO A 125 9.64 -11.51 18.05
C PRO A 125 10.79 -10.50 17.90
N ASP A 126 11.90 -10.87 17.25
CA ASP A 126 13.01 -9.96 16.97
C ASP A 126 12.85 -9.19 15.65
N ALA A 127 11.96 -9.65 14.77
CA ALA A 127 11.75 -9.03 13.47
C ALA A 127 10.75 -7.88 13.53
N GLY A 128 11.10 -6.77 12.87
CA GLY A 128 10.25 -5.63 12.66
C GLY A 128 10.33 -5.12 11.23
N ILE A 129 9.24 -4.54 10.73
CA ILE A 129 9.16 -4.02 9.37
C ILE A 129 8.54 -2.63 9.40
N VAL A 130 9.23 -1.68 8.77
CA VAL A 130 8.74 -0.32 8.54
C VAL A 130 8.63 -0.10 7.04
N ILE A 131 7.48 0.34 6.57
CA ILE A 131 7.27 0.62 5.15
C ILE A 131 6.76 2.06 5.00
N GLU A 132 7.40 2.79 4.10
CA GLU A 132 6.97 4.10 3.63
C GLU A 132 6.70 4.04 2.14
N LEU A 133 5.57 4.59 1.72
CA LEU A 133 5.07 4.54 0.35
C LEU A 133 5.19 5.89 -0.34
N LYS A 134 5.49 5.87 -1.63
CA LYS A 134 5.46 7.07 -2.46
C LYS A 134 4.84 6.75 -3.81
N TYR A 135 4.14 7.72 -4.38
CA TYR A 135 3.70 7.68 -5.76
C TYR A 135 4.66 8.47 -6.64
N SER A 136 5.04 7.88 -7.77
CA SER A 136 5.79 8.57 -8.83
C SER A 136 4.94 8.71 -10.09
N GLN A 137 4.96 9.89 -10.70
CA GLN A 137 4.25 10.13 -11.97
C GLN A 137 4.93 9.43 -13.15
N THR A 138 6.23 9.14 -13.03
CA THR A 138 7.04 8.56 -14.09
C THR A 138 7.79 7.33 -13.61
N PHE A 139 8.08 6.42 -14.52
CA PHE A 139 8.89 5.24 -14.21
C PHE A 139 10.32 5.59 -13.81
N SER A 140 10.91 6.62 -14.44
CA SER A 140 12.25 7.10 -14.12
C SER A 140 12.35 7.72 -12.72
N GLY A 141 11.24 8.19 -12.15
CA GLY A 141 11.19 8.76 -10.81
C GLY A 141 11.05 7.74 -9.68
N LEU A 142 10.82 6.45 -9.99
CA LEU A 142 10.57 5.42 -8.98
C LEU A 142 11.74 5.23 -8.02
N GLN A 143 12.97 5.16 -8.53
CA GLN A 143 14.16 4.97 -7.71
C GLN A 143 14.34 6.11 -6.69
N ASN A 144 14.27 7.35 -7.16
CA ASN A 144 14.36 8.52 -6.29
C ASN A 144 13.22 8.57 -5.26
N ALA A 145 12.02 8.12 -5.61
CA ALA A 145 10.89 8.05 -4.69
C ALA A 145 11.14 7.02 -3.57
N CYS A 146 11.70 5.85 -3.87
CA CYS A 146 12.10 4.86 -2.86
C CYS A 146 13.17 5.40 -1.91
N GLU A 147 14.17 6.08 -2.44
CA GLU A 147 15.25 6.69 -1.64
C GLU A 147 14.73 7.76 -0.68
N ARG A 148 13.79 8.59 -1.14
CA ARG A 148 13.11 9.58 -0.28
C ARG A 148 12.27 8.89 0.80
N ALA A 149 11.59 7.79 0.49
CA ALA A 149 10.85 7.02 1.47
C ALA A 149 11.78 6.47 2.57
N LEU A 150 12.91 5.85 2.21
CA LEU A 150 13.91 5.39 3.18
C LEU A 150 14.54 6.52 3.99
N ALA A 151 14.80 7.67 3.36
CA ALA A 151 15.30 8.86 4.06
C ALA A 151 14.29 9.33 5.12
N GLN A 152 13.01 9.39 4.77
CA GLN A 152 11.94 9.77 5.69
C GLN A 152 11.84 8.83 6.89
N ILE A 153 11.93 7.49 6.68
CA ILE A 153 11.94 6.51 7.78
C ILE A 153 13.06 6.83 8.78
N ARG A 154 14.27 7.10 8.29
CA ARG A 154 15.43 7.41 9.14
C ARG A 154 15.30 8.75 9.84
N GLU A 155 14.98 9.81 9.10
CA GLU A 155 14.87 11.18 9.63
C GLU A 155 13.79 11.29 10.71
N LYS A 156 12.69 10.54 10.52
CA LYS A 156 11.56 10.51 11.45
C LYS A 156 11.63 9.39 12.49
N ARG A 157 12.68 8.56 12.46
CA ARG A 157 12.90 7.47 13.41
C ARG A 157 11.68 6.55 13.53
N TYR A 158 11.09 6.15 12.39
CA TYR A 158 9.89 5.32 12.38
C TYR A 158 10.10 3.90 12.90
N ASP A 159 11.33 3.47 13.14
CA ASP A 159 11.71 2.22 13.81
C ASP A 159 11.67 2.29 15.34
N GLU A 160 11.58 3.49 15.94
CA GLU A 160 11.70 3.68 17.38
C GLU A 160 10.70 2.88 18.20
N ARG A 161 9.46 2.82 17.73
CA ARG A 161 8.42 2.04 18.40
C ARG A 161 8.76 0.55 18.41
N LEU A 162 9.17 -0.03 17.28
CA LEU A 162 9.55 -1.43 17.19
C LEU A 162 10.74 -1.76 18.08
N ARG A 163 11.73 -0.83 18.18
CA ARG A 163 12.86 -0.96 19.10
C ARG A 163 12.42 -0.95 20.55
N ASN A 164 11.52 -0.07 20.93
CA ASN A 164 10.97 0.02 22.27
C ASN A 164 10.17 -1.24 22.66
N GLU A 165 9.62 -1.95 21.69
CA GLU A 165 8.96 -3.23 21.84
C GLU A 165 9.95 -4.41 21.85
N GLY A 166 11.27 -4.15 21.80
CA GLY A 166 12.35 -5.14 21.91
C GLY A 166 12.78 -5.78 20.59
N ARG A 167 12.34 -5.27 19.43
CA ARG A 167 12.71 -5.78 18.12
C ARG A 167 14.05 -5.18 17.66
N ASN A 168 15.00 -6.01 17.29
CA ASN A 168 16.35 -5.59 16.90
C ASN A 168 16.65 -5.84 15.41
N ASN A 169 15.94 -6.78 14.79
CA ASN A 169 16.09 -7.09 13.37
C ASN A 169 15.02 -6.35 12.55
N ILE A 170 15.25 -5.06 12.30
CA ILE A 170 14.27 -4.20 11.65
C ILE A 170 14.66 -3.97 10.19
N LEU A 171 13.71 -4.22 9.27
CA LEU A 171 13.83 -3.92 7.85
C LEU A 171 12.98 -2.69 7.51
N ALA A 172 13.63 -1.68 6.92
CA ALA A 172 12.97 -0.50 6.39
C ALA A 172 12.79 -0.62 4.87
N TYR A 173 11.60 -0.35 4.39
CA TYR A 173 11.24 -0.40 2.98
C TYR A 173 10.75 0.96 2.50
N GLY A 174 11.42 1.48 1.46
CA GLY A 174 10.87 2.52 0.62
C GLY A 174 10.21 1.87 -0.59
N VAL A 175 8.90 1.99 -0.72
CA VAL A 175 8.14 1.40 -1.83
C VAL A 175 7.53 2.51 -2.67
N ALA A 176 7.87 2.57 -3.94
CA ALA A 176 7.33 3.56 -4.87
C ALA A 176 6.51 2.91 -5.97
N PHE A 177 5.37 3.51 -6.28
CA PHE A 177 4.45 3.04 -7.30
C PHE A 177 4.32 4.03 -8.45
N CYS A 178 4.20 3.49 -9.67
CA CYS A 178 3.84 4.23 -10.87
C CYS A 178 2.95 3.36 -11.74
N LYS A 179 1.65 3.66 -11.80
CA LYS A 179 0.67 2.84 -12.53
C LYS A 179 0.73 1.38 -12.08
N LYS A 180 1.03 0.45 -12.99
CA LYS A 180 1.12 -0.99 -12.73
C LYS A 180 2.53 -1.50 -12.38
N ARG A 181 3.44 -0.61 -12.00
CA ARG A 181 4.81 -0.96 -11.63
C ARG A 181 5.16 -0.40 -10.28
N CYS A 182 6.04 -1.08 -9.60
CA CYS A 182 6.65 -0.59 -8.37
C CYS A 182 8.17 -0.71 -8.43
N LYS A 183 8.80 -0.01 -7.53
CA LYS A 183 10.21 -0.13 -7.16
C LYS A 183 10.30 -0.25 -5.66
N VAL A 184 11.23 -1.06 -5.18
CA VAL A 184 11.43 -1.30 -3.75
C VAL A 184 12.90 -1.09 -3.41
N ALA A 185 13.15 -0.30 -2.40
CA ALA A 185 14.46 -0.20 -1.77
C ALA A 185 14.34 -0.71 -0.32
N VAL A 186 15.32 -1.44 0.14
CA VAL A 186 15.35 -2.01 1.49
C VAL A 186 16.64 -1.63 2.20
N GLN A 187 16.53 -1.41 3.50
CA GLN A 187 17.65 -1.19 4.38
C GLN A 187 17.41 -1.90 5.72
N ARG A 188 18.43 -2.50 6.28
CA ARG A 188 18.42 -2.99 7.66
C ARG A 188 18.80 -1.83 8.58
N LEU A 189 18.01 -1.61 9.63
CA LEU A 189 18.21 -0.57 10.63
C LEU A 189 18.85 -1.09 11.89
#